data_fce8d03ea70d7b78c183d8f43fe1f6c1
#
_entry.id   fce8d03ea70d7b78c183d8f43fe1f6c1
#
_cell.length_a   1.000
_cell.length_b   1.000
_cell.length_c   1.000
_cell.angle_alpha   90.00
_cell.angle_beta   90.00
_cell.angle_gamma   90.00
#
_symmetry.space_group_name_H-M   'P 1'
#
loop_
_entity.id
_entity.type
_entity.pdbx_description
1 polymer ?
#
loop_
_entity_poly.entity_id
_entity_poly.type
_entity_poly.pdbx_seq_one_letter_code
_entity_poly.pdbx_strand_id
1 'polypeptide(L)'
;QERWTHILHQQSLAKMFGVRAQSISVEEARERWPLMNEKDVIGAVWSPDDGRVSPSDLCAALVKGAKSRGARIFEETPVTGILTENHKIRGVITEKGEIRCDAVALCSGLWSRELASKAGVQIPVWPCEHFYLLTGEVEGIKGQIPTLSDHDSHLYLRDESGGLLVGCFEPMGKSVDPAKLGKDFAFQLLQEDWEHFEPMMLNAIHRVPALEHAEVKKLLNGPESFTVDGSFLLGESAETKGFFLGCGMNSVGVATGSGAGMALAHCIIHGRTPMDLPEADPKRFPDEMCSIQVLSERVPEVLGKHYEITFPGRQWKTSRGLRESPLASLWKQHHAYFGQYYGWERPLYFG
;
A
#
# COMPACT_ATOMS: atom_id res chain seq x y z
N GLN A 1 -1.33 25.16 -7.06
CA GLN A 1 -2.33 25.68 -6.10
C GLN A 1 -3.27 24.58 -5.58
N GLU A 2 -3.79 23.70 -6.43
CA GLU A 2 -4.70 22.59 -6.04
C GLU A 2 -4.02 21.63 -5.06
N ARG A 3 -2.78 21.23 -5.35
CA ARG A 3 -1.97 20.39 -4.46
C ARG A 3 -1.78 21.04 -3.10
N TRP A 4 -1.51 22.34 -3.07
CA TRP A 4 -1.37 23.06 -1.81
C TRP A 4 -2.65 23.02 -0.98
N THR A 5 -3.80 23.26 -1.60
CA THR A 5 -5.11 23.12 -0.95
C THR A 5 -5.32 21.71 -0.41
N HIS A 6 -4.96 20.68 -1.20
CA HIS A 6 -5.06 19.29 -0.77
C HIS A 6 -4.18 18.98 0.44
N ILE A 7 -2.92 19.45 0.46
CA ILE A 7 -1.97 19.25 1.57
C ILE A 7 -2.46 19.97 2.84
N LEU A 8 -3.01 21.17 2.72
CA LEU A 8 -3.60 21.87 3.87
C LEU A 8 -4.83 21.14 4.45
N HIS A 9 -5.61 20.49 3.59
CA HIS A 9 -6.70 19.63 4.05
C HIS A 9 -6.16 18.41 4.81
N GLN A 10 -5.13 17.74 4.28
CA GLN A 10 -4.45 16.64 4.99
C GLN A 10 -3.88 17.10 6.36
N GLN A 11 -3.26 18.28 6.41
CA GLN A 11 -2.79 18.87 7.66
C GLN A 11 -3.94 19.07 8.68
N SER A 12 -5.10 19.49 8.21
CA SER A 12 -6.27 19.68 9.07
C SER A 12 -6.78 18.34 9.63
N LEU A 13 -6.79 17.29 8.81
CA LEU A 13 -7.10 15.93 9.25
C LEU A 13 -6.08 15.43 10.27
N ALA A 14 -4.79 15.63 10.03
CA ALA A 14 -3.72 15.24 10.95
C ALA A 14 -3.96 15.81 12.36
N LYS A 15 -4.34 17.08 12.45
CA LYS A 15 -4.69 17.73 13.74
C LYS A 15 -5.86 17.05 14.46
N MET A 16 -6.88 16.59 13.74
CA MET A 16 -8.02 15.89 14.33
C MET A 16 -7.60 14.56 14.99
N PHE A 17 -6.56 13.92 14.47
CA PHE A 17 -6.02 12.68 15.01
C PHE A 17 -4.84 12.89 15.98
N GLY A 18 -4.58 14.14 16.38
CA GLY A 18 -3.51 14.46 17.31
C GLY A 18 -2.10 14.38 16.72
N VAL A 19 -1.97 14.32 15.39
CA VAL A 19 -0.69 14.32 14.68
C VAL A 19 -0.22 15.75 14.48
N ARG A 20 1.01 16.04 14.88
CA ARG A 20 1.62 17.35 14.67
C ARG A 20 2.01 17.52 13.22
N ALA A 21 1.38 18.47 12.56
CA ALA A 21 1.70 18.89 11.21
C ALA A 21 1.52 20.39 11.08
N GLN A 22 2.49 21.09 10.52
CA GLN A 22 2.50 22.53 10.41
C GLN A 22 2.94 23.00 9.03
N SER A 23 2.25 24.00 8.50
CA SER A 23 2.69 24.68 7.29
C SER A 23 3.96 25.48 7.59
N ILE A 24 4.91 25.39 6.70
CA ILE A 24 6.19 26.12 6.73
C ILE A 24 6.40 26.85 5.41
N SER A 25 7.22 27.90 5.45
CA SER A 25 7.58 28.64 4.25
C SER A 25 8.53 27.81 3.36
N VAL A 26 8.71 28.29 2.12
CA VAL A 26 9.67 27.67 1.18
C VAL A 26 11.10 27.79 1.69
N GLU A 27 11.44 28.92 2.29
CA GLU A 27 12.74 29.19 2.92
C GLU A 27 13.01 28.21 4.09
N GLU A 28 12.03 28.02 4.97
CA GLU A 28 12.12 27.05 6.06
C GLU A 28 12.24 25.61 5.56
N ALA A 29 11.54 25.26 4.47
CA ALA A 29 11.65 23.94 3.82
C ALA A 29 13.04 23.72 3.25
N ARG A 30 13.62 24.74 2.60
CA ARG A 30 14.97 24.72 2.05
C ARG A 30 16.04 24.61 3.14
N GLU A 31 15.88 25.27 4.27
CA GLU A 31 16.79 25.12 5.40
C GLU A 31 16.88 23.66 5.88
N ARG A 32 15.74 22.94 5.86
CA ARG A 32 15.66 21.51 6.23
C ARG A 32 16.13 20.58 5.13
N TRP A 33 15.98 21.02 3.86
CA TRP A 33 16.32 20.26 2.67
C TRP A 33 17.16 21.09 1.68
N PRO A 34 18.45 21.36 1.97
CA PRO A 34 19.26 22.33 1.22
C PRO A 34 19.49 21.99 -0.25
N LEU A 35 19.36 20.72 -0.65
CA LEU A 35 19.55 20.26 -2.02
C LEU A 35 18.31 20.44 -2.92
N MET A 36 17.19 20.86 -2.34
CA MET A 36 15.92 20.96 -3.04
C MET A 36 15.91 22.16 -3.99
N ASN A 37 15.50 21.94 -5.24
CA ASN A 37 15.09 23.00 -6.14
C ASN A 37 13.74 23.55 -5.68
N GLU A 38 13.71 24.82 -5.30
CA GLU A 38 12.55 25.48 -4.70
C GLU A 38 11.73 26.34 -5.68
N LYS A 39 12.19 26.52 -6.92
CA LYS A 39 11.65 27.52 -7.85
C LYS A 39 10.15 27.38 -8.16
N ASP A 40 9.63 26.17 -8.09
CA ASP A 40 8.23 25.83 -8.36
C ASP A 40 7.45 25.45 -7.09
N VAL A 41 8.07 25.55 -5.91
CA VAL A 41 7.46 25.22 -4.63
C VAL A 41 6.73 26.43 -4.06
N ILE A 42 5.48 26.27 -3.66
CA ILE A 42 4.66 27.34 -3.08
C ILE A 42 4.48 27.22 -1.56
N GLY A 43 4.92 26.11 -0.97
CA GLY A 43 4.86 25.86 0.47
C GLY A 43 5.13 24.39 0.78
N ALA A 44 5.31 24.08 2.06
CA ALA A 44 5.48 22.72 2.53
C ALA A 44 4.73 22.50 3.86
N VAL A 45 4.47 21.24 4.19
CA VAL A 45 3.99 20.83 5.51
C VAL A 45 5.07 20.01 6.19
N TRP A 46 5.39 20.41 7.38
CA TRP A 46 6.38 19.77 8.24
C TRP A 46 5.70 18.91 9.30
N SER A 47 6.08 17.63 9.39
CA SER A 47 5.66 16.69 10.42
C SER A 47 6.83 16.37 11.34
N PRO A 48 6.98 17.05 12.50
CA PRO A 48 8.17 16.95 13.36
C PRO A 48 8.34 15.60 14.05
N ASP A 49 7.27 14.83 14.17
CA ASP A 49 7.27 13.50 14.81
C ASP A 49 7.39 12.35 13.80
N ASP A 50 7.44 12.67 12.53
CA ASP A 50 7.65 11.66 11.50
C ASP A 50 9.11 11.19 11.49
N GLY A 51 9.34 10.03 10.90
CA GLY A 51 10.67 9.44 10.93
C GLY A 51 10.78 8.25 9.98
N ARG A 52 11.88 7.54 10.15
CA ARG A 52 12.17 6.31 9.41
C ARG A 52 12.65 5.21 10.35
N VAL A 53 12.45 3.99 9.93
CA VAL A 53 12.86 2.81 10.68
C VAL A 53 13.43 1.76 9.71
N SER A 54 14.38 0.96 10.19
CA SER A 54 14.75 -0.28 9.51
C SER A 54 13.59 -1.28 9.61
N PRO A 55 13.00 -1.74 8.51
CA PRO A 55 11.90 -2.70 8.55
C PRO A 55 12.27 -4.00 9.28
N SER A 56 13.49 -4.48 9.09
CA SER A 56 13.99 -5.68 9.76
C SER A 56 14.09 -5.50 11.27
N ASP A 57 14.61 -4.36 11.73
CA ASP A 57 14.74 -4.07 13.16
C ASP A 57 13.37 -3.89 13.82
N LEU A 58 12.43 -3.23 13.11
CA LEU A 58 11.06 -3.12 13.58
C LEU A 58 10.41 -4.50 13.76
N CYS A 59 10.52 -5.38 12.76
CA CYS A 59 10.02 -6.75 12.86
C CYS A 59 10.68 -7.52 14.00
N ALA A 60 12.00 -7.42 14.16
CA ALA A 60 12.72 -8.06 15.24
C ALA A 60 12.26 -7.58 16.63
N ALA A 61 12.03 -6.26 16.77
CA ALA A 61 11.52 -5.67 18.00
C ALA A 61 10.10 -6.18 18.34
N LEU A 62 9.20 -6.22 17.34
CA LEU A 62 7.84 -6.73 17.50
C LEU A 62 7.84 -8.22 17.86
N VAL A 63 8.67 -9.03 17.19
CA VAL A 63 8.85 -10.46 17.49
C VAL A 63 9.36 -10.65 18.94
N LYS A 64 10.36 -9.87 19.37
CA LYS A 64 10.87 -9.91 20.74
C LYS A 64 9.77 -9.57 21.75
N GLY A 65 8.99 -8.52 21.48
CA GLY A 65 7.85 -8.11 22.29
C GLY A 65 6.77 -9.18 22.38
N ALA A 66 6.45 -9.85 21.28
CA ALA A 66 5.48 -10.94 21.24
C ALA A 66 5.98 -12.17 22.03
N LYS A 67 7.22 -12.60 21.80
CA LYS A 67 7.85 -13.73 22.51
C LYS A 67 7.89 -13.50 24.04
N SER A 68 8.17 -12.27 24.48
CA SER A 68 8.19 -11.95 25.93
C SER A 68 6.81 -12.05 26.59
N ARG A 69 5.74 -12.09 25.81
CA ARG A 69 4.35 -12.29 26.24
C ARG A 69 3.80 -13.70 25.96
N GLY A 70 4.67 -14.63 25.62
CA GLY A 70 4.33 -16.03 25.43
C GLY A 70 3.96 -16.45 24.01
N ALA A 71 4.05 -15.56 23.03
CA ALA A 71 3.87 -15.95 21.63
C ALA A 71 5.01 -16.87 21.16
N ARG A 72 4.68 -17.90 20.41
CA ARG A 72 5.66 -18.79 19.78
C ARG A 72 5.81 -18.43 18.32
N ILE A 73 7.04 -18.24 17.88
CA ILE A 73 7.39 -17.92 16.49
C ILE A 73 8.15 -19.10 15.91
N PHE A 74 7.68 -19.63 14.80
CA PHE A 74 8.29 -20.74 14.07
C PHE A 74 8.76 -20.24 12.72
N GLU A 75 10.04 -19.95 12.63
CA GLU A 75 10.71 -19.60 11.38
C GLU A 75 10.91 -20.84 10.50
N GLU A 76 11.13 -20.66 9.21
CA GLU A 76 11.33 -21.76 8.25
C GLU A 76 10.24 -22.84 8.39
N THR A 77 9.01 -22.40 8.52
CA THR A 77 7.86 -23.27 8.70
C THR A 77 6.70 -22.76 7.83
N PRO A 78 6.77 -22.99 6.52
CA PRO A 78 5.74 -22.53 5.60
C PRO A 78 4.40 -23.22 5.90
N VAL A 79 3.34 -22.41 5.86
CA VAL A 79 1.96 -22.90 5.89
C VAL A 79 1.59 -23.29 4.47
N THR A 80 1.34 -24.58 4.26
CA THR A 80 1.02 -25.17 2.95
C THR A 80 -0.47 -25.39 2.73
N GLY A 81 -1.28 -25.32 3.80
CA GLY A 81 -2.72 -25.51 3.73
C GLY A 81 -3.47 -24.96 4.94
N ILE A 82 -4.77 -24.80 4.78
CA ILE A 82 -5.69 -24.38 5.84
C ILE A 82 -6.68 -25.51 6.08
N LEU A 83 -6.85 -25.89 7.33
CA LEU A 83 -7.83 -26.91 7.75
C LEU A 83 -9.15 -26.22 8.06
N THR A 84 -10.19 -26.61 7.31
CA THR A 84 -11.55 -26.13 7.52
C THR A 84 -12.54 -27.30 7.65
N GLU A 85 -13.60 -27.10 8.38
CA GLU A 85 -14.72 -28.01 8.50
C GLU A 85 -16.02 -27.19 8.63
N ASN A 86 -16.99 -27.43 7.76
CA ASN A 86 -18.27 -26.71 7.73
C ASN A 86 -18.06 -25.17 7.72
N HIS A 87 -17.20 -24.66 6.84
CA HIS A 87 -16.85 -23.25 6.73
C HIS A 87 -16.32 -22.63 8.04
N LYS A 88 -15.62 -23.40 8.84
CA LYS A 88 -14.98 -22.94 10.06
C LYS A 88 -13.52 -23.43 10.12
N ILE A 89 -12.63 -22.58 10.61
CA ILE A 89 -11.23 -22.92 10.84
C ILE A 89 -11.10 -24.05 11.86
N ARG A 90 -10.16 -24.98 11.58
CA ARG A 90 -9.71 -26.05 12.46
C ARG A 90 -8.20 -26.07 12.66
N GLY A 91 -7.46 -25.35 11.85
CA GLY A 91 -6.00 -25.29 11.96
C GLY A 91 -5.32 -24.93 10.65
N VAL A 92 -4.01 -25.12 10.65
CA VAL A 92 -3.15 -24.96 9.48
C VAL A 92 -2.30 -26.21 9.26
N ILE A 93 -1.90 -26.44 8.01
CA ILE A 93 -0.98 -27.50 7.61
C ILE A 93 0.38 -26.87 7.35
N THR A 94 1.42 -27.45 7.92
CA THR A 94 2.81 -27.06 7.65
C THR A 94 3.60 -28.29 7.20
N GLU A 95 4.78 -28.08 6.65
CA GLU A 95 5.71 -29.18 6.33
C GLU A 95 6.14 -29.99 7.56
N LYS A 96 6.02 -29.39 8.77
CA LYS A 96 6.36 -30.02 10.06
C LYS A 96 5.15 -30.65 10.78
N GLY A 97 3.97 -30.63 10.14
CA GLY A 97 2.74 -31.21 10.69
C GLY A 97 1.60 -30.20 10.80
N GLU A 98 0.49 -30.64 11.42
CA GLU A 98 -0.71 -29.82 11.62
C GLU A 98 -0.65 -29.03 12.93
N ILE A 99 -1.16 -27.81 12.90
CA ILE A 99 -1.39 -26.99 14.09
C ILE A 99 -2.88 -26.74 14.20
N ARG A 100 -3.51 -27.30 15.24
CA ARG A 100 -4.94 -27.11 15.51
C ARG A 100 -5.17 -25.77 16.20
N CYS A 101 -6.18 -25.02 15.72
CA CYS A 101 -6.58 -23.75 16.32
C CYS A 101 -8.03 -23.40 15.93
N ASP A 102 -8.63 -22.46 16.67
CA ASP A 102 -9.99 -21.97 16.43
C ASP A 102 -10.00 -20.71 15.54
N ALA A 103 -8.86 -20.05 15.36
CA ALA A 103 -8.72 -18.88 14.53
C ALA A 103 -7.37 -18.85 13.81
N VAL A 104 -7.36 -18.33 12.59
CA VAL A 104 -6.16 -18.07 11.78
C VAL A 104 -6.19 -16.61 11.36
N ALA A 105 -5.11 -15.88 11.60
CA ALA A 105 -4.90 -14.53 11.07
C ALA A 105 -3.91 -14.60 9.91
N LEU A 106 -4.37 -14.26 8.71
CA LEU A 106 -3.58 -14.23 7.49
C LEU A 106 -2.91 -12.86 7.34
N CYS A 107 -1.59 -12.80 7.52
CA CYS A 107 -0.76 -11.61 7.39
C CYS A 107 0.42 -11.86 6.44
N SER A 108 0.19 -12.58 5.34
CA SER A 108 1.24 -13.14 4.49
C SER A 108 1.60 -12.27 3.26
N GLY A 109 1.23 -10.97 3.27
CA GLY A 109 1.64 -10.01 2.23
C GLY A 109 1.32 -10.48 0.82
N LEU A 110 2.34 -10.61 -0.02
CA LEU A 110 2.26 -11.05 -1.41
C LEU A 110 1.56 -12.41 -1.58
N TRP A 111 1.75 -13.34 -0.65
CA TRP A 111 1.20 -14.70 -0.70
C TRP A 111 -0.22 -14.83 -0.12
N SER A 112 -0.82 -13.73 0.33
CA SER A 112 -2.12 -13.76 1.02
C SER A 112 -3.22 -14.32 0.13
N ARG A 113 -3.26 -13.98 -1.16
CA ARG A 113 -4.30 -14.44 -2.07
C ARG A 113 -4.27 -15.97 -2.26
N GLU A 114 -3.08 -16.53 -2.43
CA GLU A 114 -2.91 -17.98 -2.57
C GLU A 114 -3.34 -18.72 -1.31
N LEU A 115 -2.88 -18.28 -0.14
CA LEU A 115 -3.22 -18.91 1.14
C LEU A 115 -4.71 -18.75 1.48
N ALA A 116 -5.32 -17.60 1.20
CA ALA A 116 -6.76 -17.38 1.41
C ALA A 116 -7.59 -18.36 0.58
N SER A 117 -7.21 -18.61 -0.68
CA SER A 117 -7.92 -19.55 -1.54
C SER A 117 -7.96 -20.97 -0.97
N LYS A 118 -6.95 -21.39 -0.20
CA LYS A 118 -6.92 -22.68 0.49
C LYS A 118 -7.93 -22.79 1.65
N ALA A 119 -8.44 -21.66 2.12
CA ALA A 119 -9.55 -21.57 3.07
C ALA A 119 -10.90 -21.37 2.40
N GLY A 120 -10.98 -21.39 1.07
CA GLY A 120 -12.17 -21.06 0.30
C GLY A 120 -12.53 -19.59 0.26
N VAL A 121 -11.56 -18.72 0.55
CA VAL A 121 -11.75 -17.26 0.61
C VAL A 121 -11.04 -16.60 -0.57
N GLN A 122 -11.77 -15.77 -1.31
CA GLN A 122 -11.22 -14.96 -2.39
C GLN A 122 -10.93 -13.54 -1.87
N ILE A 123 -9.74 -13.03 -2.14
CA ILE A 123 -9.35 -11.67 -1.75
C ILE A 123 -8.77 -10.88 -2.94
N PRO A 124 -9.11 -9.59 -3.08
CA PRO A 124 -8.64 -8.76 -4.18
C PRO A 124 -7.27 -8.14 -3.89
N VAL A 125 -6.28 -8.99 -3.66
CA VAL A 125 -4.88 -8.60 -3.45
C VAL A 125 -4.05 -9.06 -4.65
N TRP A 126 -3.27 -8.14 -5.22
CA TRP A 126 -2.44 -8.40 -6.38
C TRP A 126 -1.15 -7.58 -6.35
N PRO A 127 -0.02 -8.12 -6.81
CA PRO A 127 1.23 -7.38 -6.79
C PRO A 127 1.41 -6.48 -8.01
N CYS A 128 2.08 -5.37 -7.75
CA CYS A 128 2.66 -4.47 -8.74
C CYS A 128 4.16 -4.34 -8.53
N GLU A 129 4.89 -4.05 -9.58
CA GLU A 129 6.28 -3.61 -9.46
C GLU A 129 6.32 -2.30 -8.68
N HIS A 130 7.30 -2.15 -7.82
CA HIS A 130 7.54 -0.92 -7.06
C HIS A 130 9.03 -0.63 -6.98
N PHE A 131 9.40 0.61 -7.26
CA PHE A 131 10.78 0.99 -7.51
C PHE A 131 11.32 1.96 -6.48
N TYR A 132 12.59 1.80 -6.15
CA TYR A 132 13.42 2.86 -5.61
C TYR A 132 14.87 2.71 -6.05
N LEU A 133 15.56 3.84 -6.15
CA LEU A 133 16.94 3.93 -6.56
C LEU A 133 17.81 4.34 -5.37
N LEU A 134 18.99 3.73 -5.27
CA LEU A 134 20.04 4.12 -4.33
C LEU A 134 21.18 4.78 -5.09
N THR A 135 21.62 5.93 -4.60
CA THR A 135 22.78 6.63 -5.14
C THR A 135 24.05 6.37 -4.35
N GLY A 136 25.19 6.69 -4.94
CA GLY A 136 26.43 6.95 -4.24
C GLY A 136 26.33 8.20 -3.37
N GLU A 137 27.47 8.67 -2.88
CA GLU A 137 27.54 9.92 -2.13
C GLU A 137 27.05 11.10 -2.96
N VAL A 138 26.25 11.97 -2.35
CA VAL A 138 25.74 13.20 -2.97
C VAL A 138 26.32 14.38 -2.23
N GLU A 139 27.02 15.25 -2.95
CA GLU A 139 27.61 16.46 -2.38
C GLU A 139 26.52 17.33 -1.74
N GLY A 140 26.80 17.80 -0.54
CA GLY A 140 25.88 18.65 0.22
C GLY A 140 25.02 17.92 1.25
N ILE A 141 24.98 16.59 1.28
CA ILE A 141 24.35 15.83 2.36
C ILE A 141 25.28 15.86 3.58
N LYS A 142 24.86 16.57 4.62
CA LYS A 142 25.58 16.65 5.90
C LYS A 142 24.72 16.08 7.02
N GLY A 143 24.98 14.83 7.37
CA GLY A 143 24.21 14.15 8.41
C GLY A 143 22.83 13.68 7.92
N GLN A 144 21.90 13.53 8.87
CA GLN A 144 20.52 13.11 8.55
C GLN A 144 19.69 14.31 8.11
N ILE A 145 19.02 14.16 6.98
CA ILE A 145 17.99 15.08 6.50
C ILE A 145 16.61 14.43 6.61
N PRO A 146 15.54 15.20 6.77
CA PRO A 146 14.20 14.63 6.82
C PRO A 146 13.80 13.97 5.50
N THR A 147 12.81 13.09 5.53
CA THR A 147 12.20 12.57 4.30
C THR A 147 11.47 13.71 3.59
N LEU A 148 11.71 13.85 2.29
CA LEU A 148 10.99 14.77 1.41
C LEU A 148 10.00 13.95 0.57
N SER A 149 8.74 14.37 0.52
CA SER A 149 7.74 13.83 -0.39
C SER A 149 7.25 14.94 -1.32
N ASP A 150 7.41 14.74 -2.62
CA ASP A 150 6.90 15.60 -3.68
C ASP A 150 5.85 14.84 -4.49
N HIS A 151 4.61 14.99 -4.08
CA HIS A 151 3.50 14.23 -4.66
C HIS A 151 3.16 14.69 -6.08
N ASP A 152 3.46 15.95 -6.47
CA ASP A 152 3.25 16.42 -7.83
C ASP A 152 4.24 15.78 -8.81
N SER A 153 5.45 15.49 -8.33
CA SER A 153 6.49 14.77 -9.08
C SER A 153 6.46 13.26 -8.87
N HIS A 154 5.51 12.74 -8.09
CA HIS A 154 5.38 11.33 -7.71
C HIS A 154 6.58 10.74 -6.97
N LEU A 155 7.29 11.54 -6.16
CA LEU A 155 8.56 11.20 -5.53
C LEU A 155 8.52 11.22 -4.02
N TYR A 156 9.35 10.37 -3.42
CA TYR A 156 9.84 10.52 -2.05
C TYR A 156 11.34 10.30 -2.00
N LEU A 157 12.03 11.09 -1.18
CA LEU A 157 13.48 11.06 -1.06
C LEU A 157 13.89 11.09 0.41
N ARG A 158 14.97 10.40 0.72
CA ARG A 158 15.63 10.47 2.02
C ARG A 158 17.14 10.24 1.89
N ASP A 159 17.91 10.66 2.88
CA ASP A 159 19.31 10.29 2.93
C ASP A 159 19.48 8.79 3.20
N GLU A 160 20.46 8.19 2.55
CA GLU A 160 20.86 6.81 2.73
C GLU A 160 22.38 6.68 2.62
N SER A 161 23.05 6.49 3.76
CA SER A 161 24.51 6.25 3.81
C SER A 161 25.36 7.27 3.04
N GLY A 162 25.06 8.57 3.16
CA GLY A 162 25.74 9.66 2.46
C GLY A 162 25.24 9.95 1.04
N GLY A 163 24.40 9.08 0.49
CA GLY A 163 23.66 9.27 -0.75
C GLY A 163 22.17 9.51 -0.52
N LEU A 164 21.39 9.31 -1.55
CA LEU A 164 19.92 9.40 -1.52
C LEU A 164 19.28 8.06 -1.89
N LEU A 165 18.21 7.74 -1.19
CA LEU A 165 17.17 6.84 -1.67
C LEU A 165 16.12 7.71 -2.39
N VAL A 166 15.84 7.37 -3.64
CA VAL A 166 14.82 8.01 -4.49
C VAL A 166 13.77 6.97 -4.80
N GLY A 167 12.59 7.11 -4.22
CA GLY A 167 11.43 6.26 -4.49
C GLY A 167 10.32 7.01 -5.21
N CYS A 168 9.40 6.28 -5.79
CA CYS A 168 8.31 6.88 -6.56
C CYS A 168 7.00 6.07 -6.41
N PHE A 169 5.91 6.74 -6.73
CA PHE A 169 4.62 6.14 -7.07
C PHE A 169 4.23 6.62 -8.46
N GLU A 170 4.72 5.92 -9.46
CA GLU A 170 4.53 6.27 -10.86
C GLU A 170 3.04 6.32 -11.25
N PRO A 171 2.62 7.17 -12.19
CA PRO A 171 1.20 7.39 -12.54
C PRO A 171 0.47 6.15 -13.04
N MET A 172 1.19 5.13 -13.50
CA MET A 172 0.67 3.84 -13.92
C MET A 172 1.66 2.75 -13.54
N GLY A 173 1.28 1.89 -12.60
CA GLY A 173 2.11 0.78 -12.18
C GLY A 173 2.18 -0.37 -13.19
N LYS A 174 3.05 -1.35 -12.94
CA LYS A 174 3.16 -2.57 -13.73
C LYS A 174 2.70 -3.77 -12.91
N SER A 175 1.66 -4.44 -13.41
CA SER A 175 1.12 -5.66 -12.79
C SER A 175 2.13 -6.79 -12.84
N VAL A 176 2.30 -7.50 -11.73
CA VAL A 176 3.11 -8.71 -11.62
C VAL A 176 2.17 -9.91 -11.49
N ASP A 177 2.31 -10.90 -12.37
CA ASP A 177 1.59 -12.15 -12.25
C ASP A 177 2.31 -13.06 -11.22
N PRO A 178 1.72 -13.33 -10.04
CA PRO A 178 2.36 -14.17 -9.03
C PRO A 178 2.69 -15.58 -9.52
N ALA A 179 1.95 -16.10 -10.50
CA ALA A 179 2.21 -17.42 -11.08
C ALA A 179 3.54 -17.49 -11.87
N LYS A 180 4.06 -16.33 -12.27
CA LYS A 180 5.36 -16.21 -12.96
C LYS A 180 6.53 -16.03 -11.99
N LEU A 181 6.27 -15.77 -10.72
CA LEU A 181 7.27 -15.78 -9.69
C LEU A 181 7.63 -17.24 -9.38
N GLY A 182 8.90 -17.53 -9.21
CA GLY A 182 9.35 -18.89 -8.85
C GLY A 182 8.73 -19.34 -7.53
N LYS A 183 8.56 -20.65 -7.34
CA LYS A 183 7.99 -21.21 -6.09
C LYS A 183 8.79 -20.82 -4.84
N ASP A 184 10.10 -20.59 -5.03
CA ASP A 184 11.04 -20.21 -3.99
C ASP A 184 11.32 -18.70 -4.00
N PHE A 185 10.41 -17.89 -4.55
CA PHE A 185 10.56 -16.44 -4.57
C PHE A 185 10.44 -15.87 -3.16
N ALA A 186 11.57 -15.74 -2.50
CA ALA A 186 11.71 -15.11 -1.20
C ALA A 186 13.05 -14.39 -1.11
N PHE A 187 13.09 -13.21 -0.50
CA PHE A 187 14.30 -12.37 -0.42
C PHE A 187 14.93 -12.05 -1.79
N GLN A 188 14.11 -11.99 -2.81
CA GLN A 188 14.52 -11.73 -4.19
C GLN A 188 13.87 -10.43 -4.69
N LEU A 189 14.49 -9.84 -5.70
CA LEU A 189 13.99 -8.69 -6.43
C LEU A 189 13.63 -9.10 -7.86
N LEU A 190 12.79 -8.34 -8.50
CA LEU A 190 12.54 -8.40 -9.93
C LEU A 190 13.71 -7.78 -10.69
N GLN A 191 13.72 -7.94 -12.01
CA GLN A 191 14.70 -7.29 -12.85
C GLN A 191 14.54 -5.77 -12.79
N GLU A 192 15.65 -5.06 -12.91
CA GLU A 192 15.64 -3.60 -13.04
C GLU A 192 14.90 -3.21 -14.33
N ASP A 193 14.08 -2.19 -14.25
CA ASP A 193 13.34 -1.64 -15.39
C ASP A 193 13.61 -0.13 -15.49
N TRP A 194 14.72 0.17 -16.15
CA TRP A 194 15.18 1.55 -16.32
C TRP A 194 14.27 2.38 -17.21
N GLU A 195 13.71 1.77 -18.27
CA GLU A 195 12.78 2.46 -19.17
C GLU A 195 11.53 2.94 -18.42
N HIS A 196 11.00 2.09 -17.53
CA HIS A 196 9.85 2.45 -16.70
C HIS A 196 10.18 3.49 -15.62
N PHE A 197 11.39 3.43 -15.06
CA PHE A 197 11.84 4.35 -14.00
C PHE A 197 12.35 5.70 -14.53
N GLU A 198 12.78 5.80 -15.80
CA GLU A 198 13.39 7.02 -16.37
C GLU A 198 12.56 8.29 -16.14
N PRO A 199 11.23 8.33 -16.38
CA PRO A 199 10.44 9.53 -16.12
C PRO A 199 10.49 9.99 -14.66
N MET A 200 10.55 9.07 -13.73
CA MET A 200 10.65 9.37 -12.30
C MET A 200 12.04 9.88 -11.94
N MET A 201 13.10 9.36 -12.58
CA MET A 201 14.45 9.86 -12.39
C MET A 201 14.59 11.31 -12.91
N LEU A 202 13.98 11.63 -14.04
CA LEU A 202 13.96 13.01 -14.55
C LEU A 202 13.25 13.97 -13.59
N ASN A 203 12.14 13.55 -13.01
CA ASN A 203 11.46 14.31 -11.96
C ASN A 203 12.34 14.49 -10.73
N ALA A 204 13.08 13.43 -10.33
CA ALA A 204 13.99 13.50 -9.18
C ALA A 204 15.15 14.47 -9.42
N ILE A 205 15.75 14.48 -10.62
CA ILE A 205 16.80 15.43 -11.00
C ILE A 205 16.24 16.86 -11.02
N HIS A 206 15.01 17.06 -11.50
CA HIS A 206 14.36 18.37 -11.43
C HIS A 206 14.22 18.87 -9.99
N ARG A 207 13.77 18.00 -9.06
CA ARG A 207 13.59 18.35 -7.64
C ARG A 207 14.93 18.47 -6.90
N VAL A 208 15.91 17.66 -7.23
CA VAL A 208 17.24 17.60 -6.60
C VAL A 208 18.31 17.58 -7.68
N PRO A 209 18.74 18.74 -8.20
CA PRO A 209 19.69 18.82 -9.32
C PRO A 209 21.02 18.09 -9.10
N ALA A 210 21.46 17.93 -7.85
CA ALA A 210 22.67 17.18 -7.53
C ALA A 210 22.61 15.71 -7.99
N LEU A 211 21.41 15.16 -8.23
CA LEU A 211 21.23 13.80 -8.74
C LEU A 211 21.72 13.62 -10.17
N GLU A 212 21.83 14.68 -10.97
CA GLU A 212 22.31 14.61 -12.37
C GLU A 212 23.73 14.03 -12.46
N HIS A 213 24.53 14.25 -11.42
CA HIS A 213 25.92 13.80 -11.36
C HIS A 213 26.17 12.71 -10.32
N ALA A 214 25.13 12.26 -9.64
CA ALA A 214 25.23 11.22 -8.63
C ALA A 214 25.48 9.84 -9.27
N GLU A 215 26.41 9.10 -8.68
CA GLU A 215 26.56 7.68 -9.05
C GLU A 215 25.31 6.89 -8.69
N VAL A 216 24.84 6.07 -9.60
CA VAL A 216 23.76 5.12 -9.32
C VAL A 216 24.37 3.83 -8.77
N LYS A 217 24.03 3.48 -7.54
CA LYS A 217 24.44 2.22 -6.93
C LYS A 217 23.54 1.06 -7.36
N LYS A 218 22.22 1.29 -7.31
CA LYS A 218 21.27 0.22 -7.60
C LYS A 218 19.86 0.79 -7.83
N LEU A 219 19.16 0.25 -8.82
CA LEU A 219 17.72 0.33 -8.95
C LEU A 219 17.11 -0.95 -8.36
N LEU A 220 16.25 -0.80 -7.36
CA LEU A 220 15.54 -1.92 -6.76
C LEU A 220 14.13 -1.96 -7.31
N ASN A 221 13.71 -3.15 -7.75
CA ASN A 221 12.36 -3.43 -8.21
C ASN A 221 11.81 -4.62 -7.43
N GLY A 222 10.77 -4.42 -6.66
CA GLY A 222 10.14 -5.45 -5.84
C GLY A 222 8.65 -5.58 -6.12
N PRO A 223 8.08 -6.80 -6.03
CA PRO A 223 6.64 -6.97 -6.11
C PRO A 223 6.00 -6.55 -4.80
N GLU A 224 5.15 -5.55 -4.84
CA GLU A 224 4.41 -5.06 -3.69
C GLU A 224 2.92 -5.29 -3.85
N SER A 225 2.23 -5.70 -2.76
CA SER A 225 0.83 -6.09 -2.82
C SER A 225 -0.13 -4.93 -2.57
N PHE A 226 -1.06 -4.76 -3.52
CA PHE A 226 -2.14 -3.77 -3.47
C PHE A 226 -3.51 -4.44 -3.52
N THR A 227 -4.51 -3.76 -3.01
CA THR A 227 -5.91 -4.09 -3.20
C THR A 227 -6.49 -3.32 -4.40
N VAL A 228 -7.70 -3.66 -4.82
CA VAL A 228 -8.35 -3.00 -5.99
C VAL A 228 -8.90 -1.60 -5.70
N ASP A 229 -8.88 -1.16 -4.44
CA ASP A 229 -9.37 0.15 -4.02
C ASP A 229 -8.34 0.99 -3.23
N GLY A 230 -7.16 0.44 -2.95
CA GLY A 230 -6.12 1.11 -2.19
C GLY A 230 -6.29 1.09 -0.68
N SER A 231 -7.31 0.40 -0.15
CA SER A 231 -7.51 0.21 1.28
C SER A 231 -7.17 -1.22 1.68
N PHE A 232 -6.48 -1.42 2.79
CA PHE A 232 -6.07 -2.75 3.26
C PHE A 232 -7.28 -3.60 3.71
N LEU A 233 -7.06 -4.90 3.90
CA LEU A 233 -8.05 -5.85 4.41
C LEU A 233 -7.79 -6.09 5.89
N LEU A 234 -8.80 -5.87 6.73
CA LEU A 234 -8.72 -6.11 8.16
C LEU A 234 -10.06 -6.61 8.71
N GLY A 235 -10.10 -7.85 9.17
CA GLY A 235 -11.29 -8.42 9.78
C GLY A 235 -11.52 -9.88 9.45
N GLU A 236 -12.64 -10.43 9.93
CA GLU A 236 -13.04 -11.81 9.65
C GLU A 236 -13.64 -11.94 8.24
N SER A 237 -13.25 -12.99 7.51
CA SER A 237 -13.83 -13.27 6.18
C SER A 237 -15.32 -13.61 6.29
N ALA A 238 -16.05 -13.38 5.20
CA ALA A 238 -17.47 -13.74 5.13
C ALA A 238 -17.70 -15.26 4.97
N GLU A 239 -16.77 -15.91 4.26
CA GLU A 239 -16.92 -17.30 3.77
C GLU A 239 -16.50 -18.34 4.83
N THR A 240 -15.50 -18.01 5.65
CA THR A 240 -14.90 -18.97 6.58
C THR A 240 -14.75 -18.36 7.96
N LYS A 241 -15.56 -18.84 8.91
CA LYS A 241 -15.55 -18.40 10.29
C LYS A 241 -14.22 -18.74 10.98
N GLY A 242 -13.70 -17.79 11.73
CA GLY A 242 -12.40 -17.88 12.40
C GLY A 242 -11.21 -17.60 11.47
N PHE A 243 -11.45 -17.22 10.20
CA PHE A 243 -10.41 -16.82 9.29
C PHE A 243 -10.36 -15.29 9.19
N PHE A 244 -9.29 -14.70 9.68
CA PHE A 244 -9.10 -13.26 9.78
C PHE A 244 -8.04 -12.80 8.78
N LEU A 245 -8.23 -11.64 8.20
CA LEU A 245 -7.35 -11.03 7.21
C LEU A 245 -6.69 -9.78 7.80
N GLY A 246 -5.38 -9.65 7.59
CA GLY A 246 -4.58 -8.46 7.87
C GLY A 246 -3.53 -8.30 6.77
N CYS A 247 -3.97 -7.91 5.56
CA CYS A 247 -3.12 -7.92 4.38
C CYS A 247 -3.48 -6.83 3.37
N GLY A 248 -2.72 -6.73 2.28
CA GLY A 248 -2.92 -5.73 1.24
C GLY A 248 -2.67 -4.31 1.74
N MET A 249 -1.52 -4.07 2.37
CA MET A 249 -1.22 -2.79 3.04
C MET A 249 -0.92 -1.63 2.09
N ASN A 250 -0.91 -1.84 0.79
CA ASN A 250 -0.79 -0.78 -0.23
C ASN A 250 0.37 0.20 0.04
N SER A 251 1.58 -0.32 0.29
CA SER A 251 2.81 0.44 0.57
C SER A 251 2.86 1.20 1.91
N VAL A 252 1.79 1.18 2.71
CA VAL A 252 1.76 1.89 4.01
C VAL A 252 1.92 0.97 5.23
N GLY A 253 2.40 -0.28 5.02
CA GLY A 253 2.45 -1.31 6.05
C GLY A 253 3.33 -0.97 7.25
N VAL A 254 4.44 -0.24 7.07
CA VAL A 254 5.31 0.17 8.19
C VAL A 254 4.57 1.15 9.11
N ALA A 255 3.92 2.16 8.54
CA ALA A 255 3.19 3.17 9.31
C ALA A 255 1.92 2.60 9.97
N THR A 256 1.20 1.70 9.28
CA THR A 256 -0.11 1.20 9.74
C THR A 256 -0.04 -0.13 10.49
N GLY A 257 1.04 -0.90 10.34
CA GLY A 257 1.12 -2.28 10.81
C GLY A 257 0.84 -2.46 12.31
N SER A 258 1.33 -1.57 13.16
CA SER A 258 1.07 -1.65 14.61
C SER A 258 -0.40 -1.41 14.95
N GLY A 259 -1.03 -0.39 14.34
CA GLY A 259 -2.45 -0.08 14.51
C GLY A 259 -3.34 -1.19 13.94
N ALA A 260 -3.02 -1.67 12.74
CA ALA A 260 -3.73 -2.78 12.11
C ALA A 260 -3.63 -4.06 12.93
N GLY A 261 -2.44 -4.38 13.47
CA GLY A 261 -2.24 -5.54 14.35
C GLY A 261 -3.07 -5.44 15.63
N MET A 262 -3.14 -4.26 16.25
CA MET A 262 -3.98 -4.02 17.43
C MET A 262 -5.46 -4.19 17.08
N ALA A 263 -5.93 -3.62 15.99
CA ALA A 263 -7.32 -3.71 15.57
C ALA A 263 -7.72 -5.15 15.19
N LEU A 264 -6.82 -5.87 14.53
CA LEU A 264 -7.04 -7.28 14.18
C LEU A 264 -7.12 -8.16 15.41
N ALA A 265 -6.19 -7.98 16.37
CA ALA A 265 -6.22 -8.72 17.64
C ALA A 265 -7.53 -8.45 18.42
N HIS A 266 -7.97 -7.19 18.46
CA HIS A 266 -9.26 -6.83 19.06
C HIS A 266 -10.42 -7.52 18.34
N CYS A 267 -10.40 -7.56 17.01
CA CYS A 267 -11.42 -8.22 16.21
C CYS A 267 -11.47 -9.74 16.50
N ILE A 268 -10.32 -10.40 16.61
CA ILE A 268 -10.22 -11.83 16.95
C ILE A 268 -10.80 -12.11 18.34
N ILE A 269 -10.50 -11.27 19.33
CA ILE A 269 -10.89 -11.48 20.73
C ILE A 269 -12.36 -11.13 20.98
N HIS A 270 -12.83 -10.04 20.38
CA HIS A 270 -14.14 -9.45 20.71
C HIS A 270 -15.19 -9.56 19.57
N GLY A 271 -14.82 -10.16 18.41
CA GLY A 271 -15.70 -10.30 17.25
C GLY A 271 -16.00 -9.01 16.50
N ARG A 272 -15.30 -7.90 16.82
CA ARG A 272 -15.46 -6.60 16.17
C ARG A 272 -14.17 -5.79 16.26
N THR A 273 -13.98 -4.86 15.35
CA THR A 273 -12.91 -3.85 15.42
C THR A 273 -13.13 -2.85 16.56
N PRO A 274 -12.06 -2.21 17.09
CA PRO A 274 -12.19 -1.25 18.20
C PRO A 274 -12.89 0.05 17.80
N MET A 275 -12.99 0.33 16.50
CA MET A 275 -13.67 1.47 15.88
C MET A 275 -14.26 1.04 14.55
N ASP A 276 -15.12 1.86 13.96
CA ASP A 276 -15.67 1.59 12.64
C ASP A 276 -14.58 1.73 11.57
N LEU A 277 -14.32 0.65 10.84
CA LEU A 277 -13.33 0.56 9.76
C LEU A 277 -13.96 -0.03 8.48
N PRO A 278 -15.04 0.58 7.94
CA PRO A 278 -15.76 -0.01 6.80
C PRO A 278 -14.89 -0.13 5.55
N GLU A 279 -13.93 0.78 5.37
CA GLU A 279 -13.00 0.77 4.24
C GLU A 279 -11.93 -0.33 4.36
N ALA A 280 -11.79 -0.95 5.52
CA ALA A 280 -10.89 -2.09 5.73
C ALA A 280 -11.64 -3.43 5.80
N ASP A 281 -12.97 -3.44 5.91
CA ASP A 281 -13.76 -4.68 6.02
C ASP A 281 -13.60 -5.56 4.77
N PRO A 282 -13.10 -6.81 4.90
CA PRO A 282 -12.97 -7.72 3.77
C PRO A 282 -14.28 -7.97 3.02
N LYS A 283 -15.42 -7.87 3.69
CA LYS A 283 -16.76 -8.12 3.14
C LYS A 283 -17.23 -7.06 2.14
N ARG A 284 -16.46 -5.98 1.95
CA ARG A 284 -16.78 -4.91 0.99
C ARG A 284 -16.61 -5.31 -0.47
N PHE A 285 -15.92 -6.42 -0.75
CA PHE A 285 -15.62 -6.84 -2.12
C PHE A 285 -16.52 -7.99 -2.55
N PRO A 286 -17.17 -7.88 -3.71
CA PRO A 286 -17.80 -9.00 -4.38
C PRO A 286 -16.75 -9.84 -5.12
N ASP A 287 -17.08 -11.11 -5.40
CA ASP A 287 -16.18 -12.08 -6.03
C ASP A 287 -15.66 -11.61 -7.40
N GLU A 288 -16.47 -10.87 -8.16
CA GLU A 288 -16.10 -10.35 -9.48
C GLU A 288 -14.85 -9.45 -9.41
N MET A 289 -14.64 -8.74 -8.28
CA MET A 289 -13.47 -7.90 -8.07
C MET A 289 -12.21 -8.72 -7.73
N CYS A 290 -12.34 -10.01 -7.45
CA CYS A 290 -11.22 -10.90 -7.15
C CYS A 290 -10.70 -11.65 -8.39
N SER A 291 -11.28 -11.45 -9.59
CA SER A 291 -10.80 -12.08 -10.81
C SER A 291 -9.43 -11.57 -11.24
N ILE A 292 -8.59 -12.45 -11.82
CA ILE A 292 -7.23 -12.09 -12.28
C ILE A 292 -7.26 -10.91 -13.25
N GLN A 293 -8.24 -10.89 -14.16
CA GLN A 293 -8.40 -9.79 -15.11
C GLN A 293 -8.58 -8.45 -14.39
N VAL A 294 -9.53 -8.36 -13.47
CA VAL A 294 -9.79 -7.14 -12.70
C VAL A 294 -8.57 -6.72 -11.91
N LEU A 295 -7.91 -7.66 -11.24
CA LEU A 295 -6.75 -7.40 -10.42
C LEU A 295 -5.58 -6.85 -11.24
N SER A 296 -5.26 -7.50 -12.36
CA SER A 296 -4.14 -7.11 -13.21
C SER A 296 -4.36 -5.78 -13.93
N GLU A 297 -5.60 -5.39 -14.19
CA GLU A 297 -5.94 -4.10 -14.80
C GLU A 297 -6.05 -2.96 -13.76
N ARG A 298 -6.69 -3.24 -12.61
CA ARG A 298 -7.02 -2.23 -11.61
C ARG A 298 -5.84 -1.85 -10.71
N VAL A 299 -5.04 -2.82 -10.29
CA VAL A 299 -3.97 -2.56 -9.32
C VAL A 299 -2.89 -1.59 -9.84
N PRO A 300 -2.46 -1.62 -11.12
CA PRO A 300 -1.63 -0.56 -11.68
C PRO A 300 -2.22 0.85 -11.56
N GLU A 301 -3.53 1.00 -11.76
CA GLU A 301 -4.22 2.28 -11.56
C GLU A 301 -4.26 2.68 -10.09
N VAL A 302 -4.41 1.72 -9.17
CA VAL A 302 -4.40 1.99 -7.72
C VAL A 302 -3.06 2.55 -7.29
N LEU A 303 -1.94 1.93 -7.71
CA LEU A 303 -0.60 2.43 -7.43
C LEU A 303 -0.43 3.85 -7.96
N GLY A 304 -0.81 4.08 -9.21
CA GLY A 304 -0.69 5.41 -9.83
C GLY A 304 -1.50 6.50 -9.16
N LYS A 305 -2.57 6.14 -8.45
CA LYS A 305 -3.40 7.09 -7.70
C LYS A 305 -2.92 7.36 -6.28
N HIS A 306 -1.85 6.73 -5.83
CA HIS A 306 -1.37 6.87 -4.46
C HIS A 306 -1.02 8.32 -4.11
N TYR A 307 -0.37 9.06 -5.03
CA TYR A 307 -0.04 10.47 -4.87
C TYR A 307 -0.98 11.42 -5.61
N GLU A 308 -2.01 10.91 -6.29
CA GLU A 308 -2.97 11.74 -7.01
C GLU A 308 -3.85 12.55 -6.05
N ILE A 309 -4.21 13.76 -6.43
CA ILE A 309 -5.19 14.56 -5.68
C ILE A 309 -6.55 13.87 -5.72
N THR A 310 -7.12 13.61 -4.56
CA THR A 310 -8.46 13.02 -4.44
C THR A 310 -9.54 14.10 -4.63
N PHE A 311 -9.84 14.42 -5.88
CA PHE A 311 -10.97 15.32 -6.19
C PHE A 311 -12.32 14.66 -5.91
N PRO A 312 -13.34 15.41 -5.45
CA PRO A 312 -14.70 14.91 -5.37
C PRO A 312 -15.17 14.36 -6.72
N GLY A 313 -15.78 13.18 -6.72
CA GLY A 313 -16.25 12.55 -7.95
C GLY A 313 -15.19 11.83 -8.78
N ARG A 314 -13.91 11.77 -8.32
CA ARG A 314 -12.88 10.96 -8.96
C ARG A 314 -13.34 9.50 -9.07
N GLN A 315 -13.21 8.91 -10.25
CA GLN A 315 -13.63 7.56 -10.54
C GLN A 315 -12.48 6.70 -11.07
N TRP A 316 -12.61 5.40 -10.87
CA TRP A 316 -11.73 4.42 -11.50
C TRP A 316 -11.97 4.38 -13.00
N LYS A 317 -10.92 4.18 -13.79
CA LYS A 317 -10.97 4.10 -15.27
C LYS A 317 -10.99 2.65 -15.74
N THR A 318 -10.25 1.77 -15.05
CA THR A 318 -10.11 0.35 -15.39
C THR A 318 -11.25 -0.48 -14.80
N SER A 319 -11.43 -1.70 -15.30
CA SER A 319 -12.35 -2.72 -14.77
C SER A 319 -13.75 -2.15 -14.46
N ARG A 320 -14.30 -1.43 -15.44
CA ARG A 320 -15.66 -0.86 -15.39
C ARG A 320 -16.70 -1.88 -15.83
N GLY A 321 -17.94 -1.67 -15.44
CA GLY A 321 -19.06 -2.51 -15.88
C GLY A 321 -19.12 -3.89 -15.22
N LEU A 322 -18.46 -4.10 -14.07
CA LEU A 322 -18.43 -5.39 -13.38
C LEU A 322 -19.82 -5.81 -12.88
N ARG A 323 -20.55 -4.85 -12.31
CA ARG A 323 -21.90 -5.05 -11.81
C ARG A 323 -22.76 -3.89 -12.24
N GLU A 324 -23.84 -4.18 -12.93
CA GLU A 324 -24.77 -3.18 -13.42
C GLU A 324 -26.19 -3.46 -12.92
N SER A 325 -26.91 -2.40 -12.59
CA SER A 325 -28.35 -2.48 -12.32
C SER A 325 -29.12 -2.94 -13.56
N PRO A 326 -30.26 -3.64 -13.43
CA PRO A 326 -31.19 -3.89 -14.57
C PRO A 326 -31.60 -2.61 -15.29
N LEU A 327 -31.50 -1.43 -14.64
CA LEU A 327 -31.82 -0.13 -15.25
C LEU A 327 -30.64 0.51 -15.97
N ALA A 328 -29.45 -0.10 -15.97
CA ALA A 328 -28.24 0.52 -16.52
C ALA A 328 -28.38 0.90 -18.01
N SER A 329 -29.01 0.05 -18.82
CA SER A 329 -29.26 0.35 -20.23
C SER A 329 -30.17 1.58 -20.42
N LEU A 330 -31.21 1.73 -19.59
CA LEU A 330 -32.08 2.89 -19.60
C LEU A 330 -31.31 4.17 -19.19
N TRP A 331 -30.52 4.09 -18.14
CA TRP A 331 -29.68 5.22 -17.69
C TRP A 331 -28.67 5.65 -18.77
N LYS A 332 -28.03 4.69 -19.47
CA LYS A 332 -27.15 4.97 -20.59
C LYS A 332 -27.88 5.70 -21.74
N GLN A 333 -29.12 5.31 -22.05
CA GLN A 333 -29.96 6.00 -23.06
C GLN A 333 -30.29 7.45 -22.65
N HIS A 334 -30.36 7.72 -21.35
CA HIS A 334 -30.56 9.04 -20.78
C HIS A 334 -29.24 9.78 -20.44
N HIS A 335 -28.15 9.41 -21.09
CA HIS A 335 -26.84 10.05 -20.94
C HIS A 335 -26.33 10.11 -19.49
N ALA A 336 -26.58 9.07 -18.70
CA ALA A 336 -26.04 8.97 -17.36
C ALA A 336 -24.50 8.91 -17.36
N TYR A 337 -23.87 9.73 -16.55
CA TYR A 337 -22.47 9.59 -16.21
C TYR A 337 -22.33 8.66 -15.00
N PHE A 338 -21.51 7.61 -15.14
CA PHE A 338 -21.42 6.55 -14.15
C PHE A 338 -20.17 6.68 -13.26
N GLY A 339 -20.36 6.42 -11.99
CA GLY A 339 -19.31 6.09 -11.04
C GLY A 339 -19.40 4.64 -10.59
N GLN A 340 -18.27 4.07 -10.15
CA GLN A 340 -18.21 2.73 -9.61
C GLN A 340 -18.07 2.76 -8.08
N TYR A 341 -18.88 1.96 -7.38
CA TYR A 341 -18.83 1.80 -5.94
C TYR A 341 -18.94 0.32 -5.57
N TYR A 342 -17.91 -0.27 -5.00
CA TYR A 342 -17.80 -1.72 -4.71
C TYR A 342 -18.22 -2.61 -5.91
N GLY A 343 -17.68 -2.28 -7.07
CA GLY A 343 -17.98 -2.99 -8.32
C GLY A 343 -19.29 -2.62 -9.00
N TRP A 344 -20.22 -1.92 -8.33
CA TRP A 344 -21.48 -1.47 -8.91
C TRP A 344 -21.32 -0.17 -9.68
N GLU A 345 -21.78 -0.16 -10.94
CA GLU A 345 -21.95 1.08 -11.70
C GLU A 345 -23.20 1.82 -11.23
N ARG A 346 -23.03 3.07 -10.86
CA ARG A 346 -24.12 3.94 -10.38
C ARG A 346 -24.15 5.24 -11.19
N PRO A 347 -25.32 5.74 -11.62
CA PRO A 347 -25.41 7.04 -12.21
C PRO A 347 -25.06 8.10 -11.14
N LEU A 348 -24.13 8.99 -11.48
CA LEU A 348 -23.77 10.15 -10.66
C LEU A 348 -24.60 11.35 -11.04
N TYR A 349 -24.82 11.55 -12.33
CA TYR A 349 -25.70 12.59 -12.90
C TYR A 349 -26.11 12.22 -14.31
N PHE A 350 -27.06 12.94 -14.84
CA PHE A 350 -27.53 12.82 -16.23
C PHE A 350 -27.18 14.13 -16.95
N GLY A 351 -26.56 14.02 -18.14
CA GLY A 351 -26.10 15.14 -18.98
C GLY A 351 -26.99 15.45 -20.14
#